data_474dcd32c66b84f2abfbc97e7f03f3c9
#
_entry.id   474dcd32c66b84f2abfbc97e7f03f3c9
#
_cell.length_a   1.000
_cell.length_b   1.000
_cell.length_c   1.000
_cell.angle_alpha   90.00
_cell.angle_beta   90.00
_cell.angle_gamma   90.00
#
_symmetry.space_group_name_H-M   'P 1'
#
loop_
_entity.id
_entity.type
_entity.pdbx_description
1 polymer ?
#
loop_
_entity_poly.entity_id
_entity_poly.type
_entity_poly.pdbx_seq_one_letter_code
_entity_poly.pdbx_strand_id
1 'polypeptide(L)'
;VQTCALPISKNGAGAVPIRGKKCWINIAHGVRNTAAGLRYVIYAFATDLNDPSKVIAEPSGLLIGPRGEERVGDVSNVVFTNGAIVNDKNEVFIYYASSDTRMHVATTTIDRLIDYVFNTPQDPGRSVLCVQQRCDLIKKNLEYLKNHK
;
A
#
# COMPACT_ATOMS: atom_id res chain seq x y z
N VAL A 1 -7.58 -3.24 -0.81
CA VAL A 1 -7.53 -2.40 0.38
C VAL A 1 -7.85 -0.97 -0.01
N GLN A 2 -9.05 -0.51 0.32
CA GLN A 2 -9.45 0.88 0.10
C GLN A 2 -9.11 1.71 1.33
N THR A 3 -8.30 2.72 1.15
CA THR A 3 -8.09 3.72 2.17
C THR A 3 -9.25 4.70 2.21
N CYS A 4 -9.96 4.77 3.32
CA CYS A 4 -11.09 5.69 3.48
C CYS A 4 -10.69 7.17 3.54
N ALA A 5 -9.47 7.48 3.92
CA ALA A 5 -9.01 8.86 4.09
C ALA A 5 -8.60 9.56 2.78
N LEU A 6 -8.21 8.78 1.77
CA LEU A 6 -7.79 9.33 0.46
C LEU A 6 -8.23 8.36 -0.62
N PRO A 7 -8.96 8.80 -1.64
CA PRO A 7 -9.31 7.93 -2.75
C PRO A 7 -8.02 7.46 -3.43
N ILE A 8 -7.66 6.20 -3.20
CA ILE A 8 -6.69 5.52 -4.04
C ILE A 8 -7.41 5.25 -5.35
N SER A 9 -6.92 5.84 -6.42
CA SER A 9 -7.52 5.64 -7.73
C SER A 9 -7.17 4.28 -8.32
N LYS A 10 -6.01 3.73 -7.95
CA LYS A 10 -5.54 2.43 -8.41
C LYS A 10 -4.68 1.75 -7.35
N ASN A 11 -4.79 0.43 -7.26
CA ASN A 11 -3.85 -0.44 -6.56
C ASN A 11 -3.37 -1.51 -7.53
N GLY A 12 -2.12 -1.89 -7.42
CA GLY A 12 -1.57 -2.99 -8.20
C GLY A 12 -0.63 -3.85 -7.36
N ALA A 13 -0.66 -5.16 -7.63
CA ALA A 13 0.37 -6.05 -7.13
C ALA A 13 1.71 -5.66 -7.77
N GLY A 14 2.76 -5.68 -6.97
CA GLY A 14 4.11 -5.43 -7.45
C GLY A 14 4.88 -6.74 -7.62
N ALA A 15 5.80 -6.99 -6.69
CA ALA A 15 6.59 -8.22 -6.68
C ALA A 15 5.76 -9.46 -6.34
N VAL A 16 6.28 -10.63 -6.73
CA VAL A 16 5.78 -11.91 -6.23
C VAL A 16 5.84 -11.91 -4.70
N PRO A 17 4.78 -12.36 -4.00
CA PRO A 17 4.76 -12.38 -2.55
C PRO A 17 5.94 -13.15 -1.94
N ILE A 18 6.52 -12.59 -0.90
CA ILE A 18 7.67 -13.18 -0.19
C ILE A 18 7.13 -14.07 0.94
N ARG A 19 7.52 -15.33 0.94
CA ARG A 19 7.12 -16.27 1.98
C ARG A 19 7.92 -16.01 3.26
N GLY A 20 7.24 -15.56 4.31
CA GLY A 20 7.77 -15.55 5.68
C GLY A 20 7.41 -16.82 6.44
N LYS A 21 7.83 -16.91 7.71
CA LYS A 21 7.52 -18.06 8.59
C LYS A 21 6.03 -18.15 8.95
N LYS A 22 5.32 -17.01 9.03
CA LYS A 22 3.95 -16.93 9.54
C LYS A 22 2.97 -16.26 8.55
N CYS A 23 3.45 -15.72 7.45
CA CYS A 23 2.65 -14.93 6.52
C CYS A 23 3.30 -14.87 5.14
N TRP A 24 2.54 -14.45 4.15
CA TRP A 24 3.06 -13.91 2.92
C TRP A 24 3.20 -12.40 3.05
N ILE A 25 4.35 -11.84 2.67
CA ILE A 25 4.57 -10.40 2.58
C ILE A 25 4.34 -9.99 1.14
N ASN A 26 3.39 -9.09 0.95
CA ASN A 26 3.03 -8.54 -0.33
C ASN A 26 3.61 -7.13 -0.45
N ILE A 27 4.27 -6.83 -1.56
CA ILE A 27 4.78 -5.51 -1.90
C ILE A 27 3.98 -5.03 -3.10
N ALA A 28 3.27 -3.93 -2.92
CA ALA A 28 2.31 -3.43 -3.89
C ALA A 28 2.51 -1.92 -4.10
N HIS A 29 1.88 -1.35 -5.11
CA HIS A 29 1.85 0.08 -5.33
C HIS A 29 0.43 0.63 -5.21
N GLY A 30 0.34 1.85 -4.68
CA GLY A 30 -0.90 2.60 -4.58
C GLY A 30 -0.77 3.93 -5.30
N VAL A 31 -1.85 4.34 -5.96
CA VAL A 31 -1.91 5.55 -6.76
C VAL A 31 -3.00 6.46 -6.22
N ARG A 32 -2.69 7.71 -6.04
CA ARG A 32 -3.68 8.74 -5.69
C ARG A 32 -3.53 9.98 -6.55
N ASN A 33 -4.62 10.69 -6.77
CA ASN A 33 -4.62 12.01 -7.34
C ASN A 33 -4.16 13.03 -6.29
N THR A 34 -3.30 13.94 -6.69
CA THR A 34 -2.89 15.11 -5.92
C THR A 34 -3.06 16.36 -6.76
N ALA A 35 -2.98 17.55 -6.15
CA ALA A 35 -3.00 18.81 -6.90
C ALA A 35 -1.85 18.90 -7.92
N ALA A 36 -0.75 18.18 -7.69
CA ALA A 36 0.42 18.11 -8.58
C ALA A 36 0.38 16.91 -9.54
N GLY A 37 -0.77 16.28 -9.74
CA GLY A 37 -0.94 15.10 -10.59
C GLY A 37 -0.97 13.79 -9.80
N LEU A 38 -0.71 12.69 -10.48
CA LEU A 38 -0.71 11.36 -9.85
C LEU A 38 0.52 11.18 -8.95
N ARG A 39 0.34 10.52 -7.82
CA ARG A 39 1.42 10.07 -6.95
C ARG A 39 1.35 8.58 -6.77
N TYR A 40 2.43 7.88 -7.11
CA TYR A 40 2.62 6.46 -6.89
C TYR A 40 3.54 6.23 -5.71
N VAL A 41 3.18 5.29 -4.85
CA VAL A 41 3.97 4.87 -3.70
C VAL A 41 3.96 3.35 -3.60
N ILE A 42 4.99 2.79 -2.99
CA ILE A 42 5.09 1.36 -2.70
C ILE A 42 4.72 1.17 -1.23
N TYR A 43 3.87 0.19 -0.95
CA TYR A 43 3.49 -0.22 0.40
C TYR A 43 3.60 -1.74 0.55
N ALA A 44 3.58 -2.21 1.79
CA ALA A 44 3.61 -3.63 2.10
C ALA A 44 2.48 -4.01 3.05
N PHE A 45 1.99 -5.24 2.94
CA PHE A 45 0.99 -5.83 3.82
C PHE A 45 1.22 -7.34 3.93
N ALA A 46 0.64 -7.97 4.96
CA ALA A 46 0.74 -9.42 5.12
C ALA A 46 -0.59 -10.11 4.89
N THR A 47 -0.51 -11.28 4.25
CA THR A 47 -1.63 -12.21 4.11
C THR A 47 -1.35 -13.53 4.79
N ASP A 48 -2.42 -14.26 5.14
CA ASP A 48 -2.32 -15.55 5.79
C ASP A 48 -1.59 -16.58 4.91
N LEU A 49 -0.81 -17.48 5.52
CA LEU A 49 -0.07 -18.50 4.78
C LEU A 49 -0.95 -19.53 4.09
N ASN A 50 -2.05 -19.89 4.73
CA ASN A 50 -2.95 -20.96 4.26
C ASN A 50 -4.09 -20.38 3.41
N ASP A 51 -4.45 -19.12 3.66
CA ASP A 51 -5.46 -18.38 2.91
C ASP A 51 -4.92 -17.02 2.47
N PRO A 52 -4.21 -16.96 1.34
CA PRO A 52 -3.62 -15.71 0.83
C PRO A 52 -4.64 -14.61 0.50
N SER A 53 -5.93 -14.92 0.44
CA SER A 53 -6.98 -13.91 0.25
C SER A 53 -7.24 -13.08 1.51
N LYS A 54 -6.80 -13.58 2.66
CA LYS A 54 -7.01 -12.94 3.96
C LYS A 54 -5.85 -12.03 4.32
N VAL A 55 -6.09 -10.71 4.37
CA VAL A 55 -5.13 -9.74 4.91
C VAL A 55 -5.13 -9.84 6.43
N ILE A 56 -3.95 -10.06 7.03
CA ILE A 56 -3.77 -10.23 8.48
C ILE A 56 -2.99 -9.07 9.13
N ALA A 57 -2.26 -8.30 8.36
CA ALA A 57 -1.60 -7.10 8.85
C ALA A 57 -1.44 -6.05 7.73
N GLU A 58 -1.69 -4.80 8.09
CA GLU A 58 -1.73 -3.68 7.16
C GLU A 58 -1.23 -2.41 7.87
N PRO A 59 0.07 -2.08 7.74
CA PRO A 59 0.64 -0.90 8.37
C PRO A 59 0.14 0.39 7.74
N SER A 60 0.18 1.47 8.48
CA SER A 60 -0.06 2.81 7.94
C SER A 60 1.09 3.28 7.05
N GLY A 61 0.77 4.19 6.15
CA GLY A 61 1.76 4.89 5.36
C GLY A 61 2.29 4.13 4.15
N LEU A 62 3.48 4.48 3.76
CA LEU A 62 4.17 3.93 2.60
C LEU A 62 5.51 3.31 3.01
N LEU A 63 5.94 2.27 2.33
CA LEU A 63 7.25 1.67 2.49
C LEU A 63 8.31 2.49 1.72
N ILE A 64 8.03 2.78 0.44
CA ILE A 64 8.88 3.59 -0.43
C ILE A 64 8.03 4.63 -1.14
N GLY A 65 8.45 5.88 -1.09
CA GLY A 65 7.86 6.97 -1.86
C GLY A 65 8.94 7.79 -2.54
N PRO A 66 8.62 8.49 -3.64
CA PRO A 66 9.61 9.24 -4.41
C PRO A 66 10.22 10.36 -3.58
N ARG A 67 11.56 10.47 -3.58
CA ARG A 67 12.34 11.46 -2.85
C ARG A 67 13.36 12.14 -3.77
N GLY A 68 13.61 13.43 -3.53
CA GLY A 68 14.62 14.17 -4.28
C GLY A 68 14.46 14.01 -5.80
N GLU A 69 15.49 13.55 -6.46
CA GLU A 69 15.53 13.33 -7.91
C GLU A 69 14.57 12.25 -8.42
N GLU A 70 14.13 11.34 -7.54
CA GLU A 70 13.13 10.33 -7.90
C GLU A 70 11.76 10.94 -8.22
N ARG A 71 11.56 12.23 -7.92
CA ARG A 71 10.30 12.95 -8.20
C ARG A 71 10.25 13.51 -9.62
N VAL A 72 11.35 13.50 -10.35
CA VAL A 72 11.47 14.18 -11.65
C VAL A 72 11.90 13.17 -12.71
N GLY A 73 11.15 13.13 -13.80
CA GLY A 73 11.38 12.25 -14.94
C GLY A 73 10.22 12.32 -15.90
N ASP A 74 10.08 11.30 -16.74
CA ASP A 74 9.01 11.23 -17.76
C ASP A 74 7.61 11.25 -17.11
N VAL A 75 7.48 10.60 -15.94
CA VAL A 75 6.27 10.67 -15.11
C VAL A 75 6.65 11.07 -13.68
N SER A 76 6.38 12.31 -13.32
CA SER A 76 6.77 12.86 -12.01
C SER A 76 6.02 12.21 -10.84
N ASN A 77 6.69 12.15 -9.66
CA ASN A 77 6.14 11.64 -8.40
C ASN A 77 5.73 10.16 -8.42
N VAL A 78 6.45 9.34 -9.14
CA VAL A 78 6.17 7.91 -9.29
C VAL A 78 7.31 7.07 -8.74
N VAL A 79 6.99 6.08 -7.90
CA VAL A 79 7.83 4.90 -7.66
C VAL A 79 6.98 3.66 -7.90
N PHE A 80 7.53 2.72 -8.64
CA PHE A 80 6.83 1.53 -9.09
C PHE A 80 7.67 0.27 -8.89
N THR A 81 7.12 -0.73 -8.20
CA THR A 81 7.83 -1.98 -7.94
C THR A 81 7.86 -2.87 -9.17
N ASN A 82 9.04 -3.28 -9.59
CA ASN A 82 9.25 -4.19 -10.72
C ASN A 82 9.39 -5.64 -10.26
N GLY A 83 9.93 -5.86 -9.06
CA GLY A 83 10.10 -7.19 -8.50
C GLY A 83 10.82 -7.17 -7.17
N ALA A 84 10.86 -8.31 -6.50
CA ALA A 84 11.68 -8.51 -5.32
C ALA A 84 12.24 -9.93 -5.33
N ILE A 85 13.47 -10.08 -4.88
CA ILE A 85 14.13 -11.38 -4.69
C ILE A 85 14.66 -11.49 -3.27
N VAL A 86 14.74 -12.70 -2.79
CA VAL A 86 15.28 -13.03 -1.48
C VAL A 86 16.45 -13.97 -1.68
N ASN A 87 17.58 -13.71 -1.03
CA ASN A 87 18.74 -14.59 -1.05
C ASN A 87 18.73 -15.57 0.14
N ASP A 88 19.70 -16.48 0.14
CA ASP A 88 19.85 -17.51 1.19
C ASP A 88 20.10 -16.93 2.60
N LYS A 89 20.48 -15.66 2.71
CA LYS A 89 20.69 -14.94 3.97
C LYS A 89 19.44 -14.21 4.46
N ASN A 90 18.28 -14.42 3.83
CA ASN A 90 17.04 -13.70 4.09
C ASN A 90 17.12 -12.18 3.80
N GLU A 91 18.09 -11.74 3.00
CA GLU A 91 18.14 -10.38 2.50
C GLU A 91 17.16 -10.23 1.35
N VAL A 92 16.40 -9.15 1.35
CA VAL A 92 15.39 -8.82 0.36
C VAL A 92 15.87 -7.65 -0.49
N PHE A 93 15.85 -7.83 -1.80
CA PHE A 93 16.19 -6.81 -2.79
C PHE A 93 14.92 -6.41 -3.52
N ILE A 94 14.45 -5.20 -3.31
CA ILE A 94 13.24 -4.66 -3.93
C ILE A 94 13.69 -3.77 -5.09
N TYR A 95 13.44 -4.22 -6.30
CA TYR A 95 13.71 -3.46 -7.52
C TYR A 95 12.53 -2.57 -7.84
N TYR A 96 12.78 -1.29 -8.04
CA TYR A 96 11.73 -0.32 -8.37
C TYR A 96 12.23 0.74 -9.36
N ALA A 97 11.31 1.24 -10.15
CA ALA A 97 11.54 2.38 -11.02
C ALA A 97 11.09 3.67 -10.34
N SER A 98 11.76 4.78 -10.63
CA SER A 98 11.34 6.12 -10.26
C SER A 98 11.11 6.99 -11.48
N SER A 99 9.96 7.69 -11.49
CA SER A 99 9.55 8.66 -12.52
C SER A 99 9.70 8.13 -13.96
N ASP A 100 9.53 6.81 -14.14
CA ASP A 100 9.69 6.06 -15.41
C ASP A 100 11.03 6.30 -16.13
N THR A 101 12.04 6.74 -15.39
CA THR A 101 13.33 7.15 -15.93
C THR A 101 14.50 6.39 -15.34
N ARG A 102 14.43 5.97 -14.08
CA ARG A 102 15.54 5.36 -13.34
C ARG A 102 15.13 4.08 -12.65
N MET A 103 16.08 3.14 -12.60
CA MET A 103 15.94 1.90 -11.84
C MET A 103 16.75 1.98 -10.54
N HIS A 104 16.15 1.49 -9.47
CA HIS A 104 16.73 1.47 -8.13
C HIS A 104 16.58 0.10 -7.49
N VAL A 105 17.37 -0.16 -6.46
CA VAL A 105 17.21 -1.30 -5.57
C VAL A 105 17.21 -0.81 -4.12
N ALA A 106 16.18 -1.19 -3.37
CA ALA A 106 16.14 -1.04 -1.92
C ALA A 106 16.43 -2.39 -1.28
N THR A 107 17.24 -2.40 -0.22
CA THR A 107 17.61 -3.62 0.49
C THR A 107 17.05 -3.62 1.91
N THR A 108 16.60 -4.77 2.35
CA THR A 108 16.12 -5.02 3.71
C THR A 108 16.27 -6.50 4.04
N THR A 109 15.63 -6.97 5.12
CA THR A 109 15.54 -8.40 5.44
C THR A 109 14.09 -8.81 5.65
N ILE A 110 13.80 -10.11 5.53
CA ILE A 110 12.45 -10.65 5.80
C ILE A 110 12.00 -10.27 7.21
N ASP A 111 12.87 -10.38 8.21
CA ASP A 111 12.51 -10.07 9.60
C ASP A 111 12.14 -8.59 9.80
N ARG A 112 12.85 -7.67 9.14
CA ARG A 112 12.51 -6.24 9.17
C ARG A 112 11.18 -5.94 8.47
N LEU A 113 10.88 -6.61 7.36
CA LEU A 113 9.59 -6.46 6.70
C LEU A 113 8.45 -7.00 7.55
N ILE A 114 8.66 -8.15 8.22
CA ILE A 114 7.69 -8.71 9.17
C ILE A 114 7.48 -7.73 10.34
N ASP A 115 8.55 -7.23 10.93
CA ASP A 115 8.47 -6.25 12.02
C ASP A 115 7.70 -5.00 11.58
N TYR A 116 8.04 -4.43 10.43
CA TYR A 116 7.35 -3.28 9.86
C TYR A 116 5.85 -3.54 9.67
N VAL A 117 5.49 -4.67 9.06
CA VAL A 117 4.09 -4.95 8.70
C VAL A 117 3.23 -5.20 9.94
N PHE A 118 3.75 -5.90 10.96
CA PHE A 118 2.97 -6.25 12.16
C PHE A 118 3.03 -5.22 13.28
N ASN A 119 4.12 -4.47 13.40
CA ASN A 119 4.35 -3.56 14.52
C ASN A 119 4.15 -2.08 14.16
N THR A 120 4.02 -1.73 12.87
CA THR A 120 3.60 -0.38 12.50
C THR A 120 2.08 -0.26 12.66
N PRO A 121 1.59 0.73 13.42
CA PRO A 121 0.17 0.92 13.64
C PRO A 121 -0.61 1.11 12.32
N GLN A 122 -1.84 0.66 12.30
CA GLN A 122 -2.75 0.97 11.18
C GLN A 122 -3.08 2.47 11.18
N ASP A 123 -3.29 3.01 9.98
CA ASP A 123 -3.80 4.37 9.84
C ASP A 123 -5.25 4.42 10.35
N PRO A 124 -5.56 5.21 11.40
CA PRO A 124 -6.92 5.31 11.89
C PRO A 124 -7.93 5.79 10.84
N GLY A 125 -7.49 6.53 9.83
CA GLY A 125 -8.31 6.91 8.68
C GLY A 125 -8.63 5.77 7.70
N ARG A 126 -7.98 4.61 7.83
CA ARG A 126 -8.23 3.39 7.05
C ARG A 126 -9.10 2.36 7.77
N SER A 127 -9.53 2.66 8.97
CA SER A 127 -10.22 1.69 9.80
C SER A 127 -11.61 1.34 9.25
N VAL A 128 -12.13 0.18 9.69
CA VAL A 128 -13.53 -0.22 9.49
C VAL A 128 -14.49 0.88 9.95
N LEU A 129 -14.10 1.67 10.98
CA LEU A 129 -14.88 2.80 11.49
C LEU A 129 -15.11 3.89 10.42
N CYS A 130 -14.17 4.14 9.53
CA CYS A 130 -14.36 5.11 8.45
C CYS A 130 -15.41 4.63 7.43
N VAL A 131 -15.42 3.33 7.10
CA VAL A 131 -16.47 2.74 6.25
C VAL A 131 -17.82 2.79 6.96
N GLN A 132 -17.83 2.44 8.24
CA GLN A 132 -19.05 2.46 9.06
C GLN A 132 -19.65 3.86 9.14
N GLN A 133 -18.86 4.88 9.41
CA GLN A 133 -19.31 6.29 9.43
C GLN A 133 -19.95 6.71 8.11
N ARG A 134 -19.40 6.30 6.97
CA ARG A 134 -19.97 6.59 5.65
C ARG A 134 -21.30 5.85 5.44
N CYS A 135 -21.36 4.59 5.82
CA CYS A 135 -22.60 3.81 5.75
C CYS A 135 -23.71 4.43 6.63
N ASP A 136 -23.35 4.86 7.82
CA ASP A 136 -24.31 5.51 8.75
C ASP A 136 -24.78 6.88 8.21
N LEU A 137 -23.90 7.64 7.59
CA LEU A 137 -24.28 8.90 6.96
C LEU A 137 -25.23 8.66 5.77
N ILE A 138 -24.95 7.67 4.94
CA ILE A 138 -25.81 7.30 3.81
C ILE A 138 -27.21 6.89 4.32
N LYS A 139 -27.28 6.05 5.38
CA LYS A 139 -28.54 5.65 5.98
C LYS A 139 -29.36 6.86 6.48
N LYS A 140 -28.72 7.77 7.23
CA LYS A 140 -29.36 9.01 7.72
C LYS A 140 -29.87 9.89 6.56
N ASN A 141 -29.10 10.01 5.50
CA ASN A 141 -29.53 10.78 4.33
C ASN A 141 -30.73 10.11 3.62
N LEU A 142 -30.74 8.79 3.50
CA LEU A 142 -31.88 8.07 2.93
C LEU A 142 -33.15 8.21 3.77
N GLU A 143 -33.03 8.16 5.10
CA GLU A 143 -34.15 8.40 6.02
C GLU A 143 -34.68 9.83 5.90
N TYR A 144 -33.77 10.80 5.85
CA TYR A 144 -34.15 12.20 5.64
C TYR A 144 -34.94 12.38 4.33
N LEU A 145 -34.45 11.83 3.22
CA LEU A 145 -35.12 11.92 1.92
C LEU A 145 -36.47 11.22 1.87
N LYS A 146 -36.69 10.17 2.66
CA LYS A 146 -37.99 9.51 2.78
C LYS A 146 -39.02 10.37 3.50
N ASN A 147 -38.57 11.13 4.50
CA ASN A 147 -39.44 11.91 5.37
C ASN A 147 -39.72 13.34 4.83
N HIS A 148 -39.05 13.73 3.74
CA HIS A 148 -39.16 15.08 3.14
C HIS A 148 -39.47 15.03 1.64
N LYS A 149 -40.16 13.95 1.21
CA LYS A 149 -40.75 13.85 -0.12
C LYS A 149 -42.15 14.44 -0.17
#